data_4f65a7da269d01f0cb35305a1966bb7f
#
_entry.id   4f65a7da269d01f0cb35305a1966bb7f
#
_cell.length_a   1.000
_cell.length_b   1.000
_cell.length_c   1.000
_cell.angle_alpha   90.00
_cell.angle_beta   90.00
_cell.angle_gamma   90.00
#
_symmetry.space_group_name_H-M   'P 1'
#
loop_
_entity.id
_entity.type
_entity.pdbx_description
1 polymer ?
#
loop_
_entity_poly.entity_id
_entity_poly.type
_entity_poly.pdbx_seq_one_letter_code
_entity_poly.pdbx_strand_id
1 'polypeptide(L)'
;SVETQPGVPPSIRTLPEGAAALLVEYQAGAEAERTGLEAVASAAVVPLALLEPARFTHDATEQALLWKVRQGTFPSVGAARKSGTTVLIEDVAFPIEHLADAAVDLTKLFARHGYPEAILFGHAKDGNLHFVITQSFNDPAAVEKYARLIDDVVELVVKRYDGALKAEHGTGRNMAPFVETEWGPEAYAVMKRLKALCDPEGILNPGVLLNADPLCHLKDVKPMPTVEDEVDKCIECGYCEPKCPSRELTLTPRQRIVLRREMTRLEAEGTNAPLLAALEAEFPYAAVDTCAVDGL
;
A
#
# COMPACT_ATOMS: atom_id res chain seq x y z
N SER A 1 5.41 9.50 -11.26
CA SER A 1 4.43 9.71 -10.17
C SER A 1 4.99 10.54 -9.02
N VAL A 2 6.15 10.20 -8.45
CA VAL A 2 6.82 11.04 -7.44
C VAL A 2 7.29 12.36 -8.04
N GLU A 3 7.71 12.35 -9.28
CA GLU A 3 8.22 13.48 -10.06
C GLU A 3 7.24 14.66 -10.16
N THR A 4 5.95 14.39 -10.11
CA THR A 4 4.90 15.42 -10.22
C THR A 4 4.50 16.05 -8.89
N GLN A 5 4.99 15.54 -7.76
CA GLN A 5 4.64 16.09 -6.44
C GLN A 5 5.24 17.48 -6.24
N PRO A 6 4.50 18.41 -5.61
CA PRO A 6 5.05 19.69 -5.20
C PRO A 6 6.21 19.49 -4.23
N GLY A 7 7.34 20.18 -4.49
CA GLY A 7 8.51 20.13 -3.61
C GLY A 7 9.50 19.01 -3.87
N VAL A 8 9.25 18.14 -4.85
CA VAL A 8 10.25 17.14 -5.29
C VAL A 8 11.48 17.87 -5.82
N PRO A 9 12.69 17.55 -5.32
CA PRO A 9 13.93 18.12 -5.83
C PRO A 9 14.05 17.93 -7.34
N PRO A 10 14.55 18.93 -8.09
CA PRO A 10 14.72 18.82 -9.54
C PRO A 10 15.53 17.58 -9.97
N SER A 11 16.52 17.18 -9.20
CA SER A 11 17.35 16.00 -9.43
C SER A 11 16.55 14.70 -9.48
N ILE A 12 15.53 14.54 -8.63
CA ILE A 12 14.67 13.35 -8.65
C ILE A 12 13.83 13.28 -9.92
N ARG A 13 13.48 14.44 -10.50
CA ARG A 13 12.66 14.50 -11.71
C ARG A 13 13.40 14.06 -12.98
N THR A 14 14.71 14.03 -12.94
CA THR A 14 15.57 13.73 -14.08
C THR A 14 16.32 12.40 -13.94
N LEU A 15 15.97 11.61 -12.92
CA LEU A 15 16.59 10.30 -12.73
C LEU A 15 16.28 9.37 -13.92
N PRO A 16 17.26 8.59 -14.37
CA PRO A 16 17.03 7.60 -15.41
C PRO A 16 16.10 6.48 -14.93
N GLU A 17 15.49 5.78 -15.87
CA GLU A 17 14.67 4.60 -15.57
C GLU A 17 15.50 3.57 -14.78
N GLY A 18 14.91 2.99 -13.75
CA GLY A 18 15.56 2.02 -12.86
C GLY A 18 16.45 2.64 -11.79
N ALA A 19 16.54 3.97 -11.71
CA ALA A 19 17.26 4.62 -10.61
C ALA A 19 16.53 4.43 -9.27
N ALA A 20 17.32 4.30 -8.20
CA ALA A 20 16.82 4.27 -6.82
C ALA A 20 17.35 5.47 -6.04
N ALA A 21 16.58 5.94 -5.06
CA ALA A 21 17.00 6.99 -4.15
C ALA A 21 16.87 6.51 -2.69
N LEU A 22 17.86 6.86 -1.87
CA LEU A 22 17.87 6.60 -0.44
C LEU A 22 17.83 7.93 0.32
N LEU A 23 16.92 8.03 1.28
CA LEU A 23 16.91 9.09 2.30
C LEU A 23 17.44 8.46 3.59
N VAL A 24 18.58 8.97 4.08
CA VAL A 24 19.24 8.46 5.29
C VAL A 24 19.24 9.55 6.33
N GLU A 25 18.68 9.27 7.50
CA GLU A 25 18.65 10.19 8.63
C GLU A 25 19.57 9.71 9.75
N TYR A 26 20.38 10.60 10.27
CA TYR A 26 21.16 10.42 11.48
C TYR A 26 20.71 11.41 12.54
N GLN A 27 20.71 10.97 13.79
CA GLN A 27 20.43 11.83 14.94
C GLN A 27 21.70 12.00 15.76
N ALA A 28 22.03 13.23 16.10
CA ALA A 28 23.19 13.58 16.91
C ALA A 28 22.79 14.48 18.07
N GLY A 29 23.32 14.22 19.26
CA GLY A 29 23.12 15.02 20.46
C GLY A 29 24.01 16.24 20.51
N ALA A 30 25.08 16.31 19.71
CA ALA A 30 26.07 17.38 19.70
C ALA A 30 26.69 17.59 18.32
N GLU A 31 27.21 18.78 18.06
CA GLU A 31 27.86 19.17 16.81
C GLU A 31 29.03 18.25 16.42
N ALA A 32 29.87 17.89 17.38
CA ALA A 32 31.01 17.01 17.15
C ALA A 32 30.59 15.60 16.73
N GLU A 33 29.51 15.08 17.30
CA GLU A 33 28.92 13.80 16.92
C GLU A 33 28.35 13.86 15.49
N ARG A 34 27.65 14.93 15.16
CA ARG A 34 27.11 15.17 13.81
C ARG A 34 28.20 15.13 12.76
N THR A 35 29.28 15.88 12.98
CA THR A 35 30.45 15.91 12.06
C THR A 35 31.04 14.51 11.89
N GLY A 36 31.12 13.74 12.97
CA GLY A 36 31.60 12.36 12.92
C GLY A 36 30.70 11.46 12.09
N LEU A 37 29.37 11.54 12.25
CA LEU A 37 28.37 10.77 11.49
C LEU A 37 28.40 11.12 10.00
N GLU A 38 28.54 12.40 9.64
CA GLU A 38 28.69 12.85 8.27
C GLU A 38 29.96 12.32 7.61
N ALA A 39 31.05 12.30 8.33
CA ALA A 39 32.30 11.74 7.82
C ALA A 39 32.20 10.23 7.54
N VAL A 40 31.56 9.49 8.46
CA VAL A 40 31.30 8.05 8.29
C VAL A 40 30.38 7.80 7.10
N ALA A 41 29.28 8.54 7.01
CA ALA A 41 28.32 8.41 5.91
C ALA A 41 28.97 8.77 4.55
N SER A 42 29.76 9.85 4.51
CA SER A 42 30.51 10.23 3.29
C SER A 42 31.49 9.14 2.86
N ALA A 43 32.22 8.54 3.80
CA ALA A 43 33.12 7.45 3.50
C ALA A 43 32.39 6.19 2.98
N ALA A 44 31.24 5.89 3.55
CA ALA A 44 30.44 4.73 3.16
C ALA A 44 29.91 4.80 1.72
N VAL A 45 29.67 5.99 1.19
CA VAL A 45 29.16 6.15 -0.19
C VAL A 45 30.26 6.28 -1.25
N VAL A 46 31.53 6.47 -0.86
CA VAL A 46 32.67 6.60 -1.81
C VAL A 46 32.78 5.43 -2.80
N PRO A 47 32.60 4.15 -2.39
CA PRO A 47 32.70 3.04 -3.32
C PRO A 47 31.48 2.87 -4.22
N LEU A 48 30.40 3.64 -4.01
CA LEU A 48 29.15 3.52 -4.75
C LEU A 48 29.18 4.37 -6.02
N ALA A 49 28.65 3.83 -7.12
CA ALA A 49 28.46 4.56 -8.37
C ALA A 49 27.18 5.43 -8.27
N LEU A 50 27.25 6.51 -7.52
CA LEU A 50 26.14 7.43 -7.36
C LEU A 50 25.87 8.19 -8.66
N LEU A 51 24.59 8.35 -9.02
CA LEU A 51 24.16 9.21 -10.13
C LEU A 51 24.36 10.69 -9.81
N GLU A 52 24.18 11.05 -8.53
CA GLU A 52 24.46 12.39 -7.99
C GLU A 52 25.23 12.27 -6.68
N PRO A 53 26.07 13.25 -6.32
CA PRO A 53 26.77 13.24 -5.04
C PRO A 53 25.80 13.21 -3.85
N ALA A 54 26.15 12.45 -2.83
CA ALA A 54 25.43 12.50 -1.56
C ALA A 54 25.50 13.91 -0.95
N ARG A 55 24.37 14.39 -0.45
CA ARG A 55 24.23 15.72 0.10
C ARG A 55 23.61 15.64 1.50
N PHE A 56 24.21 16.35 2.45
CA PHE A 56 23.69 16.50 3.79
C PHE A 56 22.94 17.83 3.92
N THR A 57 21.85 17.84 4.71
CA THR A 57 21.15 19.04 5.07
C THR A 57 20.84 19.05 6.57
N HIS A 58 20.98 20.23 7.19
CA HIS A 58 20.63 20.51 8.58
C HIS A 58 19.44 21.47 8.67
N ASP A 59 18.94 21.92 7.54
CA ASP A 59 17.76 22.78 7.49
C ASP A 59 16.49 21.95 7.74
N ALA A 60 15.80 22.25 8.84
CA ALA A 60 14.61 21.53 9.26
C ALA A 60 13.48 21.62 8.22
N THR A 61 13.41 22.71 7.45
CA THR A 61 12.40 22.89 6.40
C THR A 61 12.69 21.97 5.24
N GLU A 62 13.94 21.87 4.82
CA GLU A 62 14.37 20.95 3.76
C GLU A 62 14.20 19.49 4.19
N GLN A 63 14.56 19.14 5.41
CA GLN A 63 14.33 17.80 5.96
C GLN A 63 12.85 17.43 5.94
N ALA A 64 11.97 18.32 6.43
CA ALA A 64 10.54 18.11 6.41
C ALA A 64 9.99 17.95 4.99
N LEU A 65 10.54 18.68 4.00
CA LEU A 65 10.17 18.55 2.61
C LEU A 65 10.55 17.18 2.03
N LEU A 66 11.75 16.68 2.29
CA LEU A 66 12.21 15.36 1.85
C LEU A 66 11.33 14.25 2.44
N TRP A 67 11.02 14.33 3.73
CA TRP A 67 10.08 13.40 4.37
C TRP A 67 8.67 13.47 3.78
N LYS A 68 8.19 14.68 3.48
CA LYS A 68 6.87 14.85 2.82
C LYS A 68 6.83 14.19 1.44
N VAL A 69 7.90 14.31 0.66
CA VAL A 69 8.04 13.61 -0.64
C VAL A 69 7.95 12.10 -0.44
N ARG A 70 8.67 11.55 0.54
CA ARG A 70 8.63 10.12 0.87
C ARG A 70 7.22 9.65 1.28
N GLN A 71 6.54 10.40 2.13
CA GLN A 71 5.17 10.10 2.58
C GLN A 71 4.14 10.20 1.43
N GLY A 72 4.38 11.08 0.47
CA GLY A 72 3.50 11.29 -0.68
C GLY A 72 3.57 10.19 -1.76
N THR A 73 4.45 9.21 -1.64
CA THR A 73 4.67 8.18 -2.66
C THR A 73 3.41 7.34 -2.92
N PHE A 74 2.77 6.82 -1.87
CA PHE A 74 1.56 6.01 -2.00
C PHE A 74 0.36 6.78 -2.59
N PRO A 75 -0.02 7.97 -2.07
CA PRO A 75 -1.10 8.75 -2.65
C PRO A 75 -0.89 9.12 -4.13
N SER A 76 0.36 9.34 -4.54
CA SER A 76 0.68 9.70 -5.93
C SER A 76 0.38 8.57 -6.92
N VAL A 77 0.65 7.33 -6.54
CA VAL A 77 0.27 6.16 -7.36
C VAL A 77 -1.25 6.06 -7.47
N GLY A 78 -1.94 6.28 -6.36
CA GLY A 78 -3.39 6.28 -6.34
C GLY A 78 -4.01 7.30 -7.29
N ALA A 79 -3.45 8.50 -7.33
CA ALA A 79 -3.94 9.57 -8.20
C ALA A 79 -3.70 9.32 -9.71
N ALA A 80 -2.67 8.54 -10.05
CA ALA A 80 -2.31 8.22 -11.44
C ALA A 80 -2.96 6.94 -11.99
N ARG A 81 -3.70 6.18 -11.16
CA ARG A 81 -4.26 4.89 -11.54
C ARG A 81 -5.37 5.04 -12.60
N LYS A 82 -5.60 3.97 -13.34
CA LYS A 82 -6.75 3.89 -14.27
C LYS A 82 -8.06 3.77 -13.47
N SER A 83 -9.12 4.41 -13.94
CA SER A 83 -10.48 4.24 -13.42
C SER A 83 -10.87 2.75 -13.41
N GLY A 84 -11.65 2.32 -12.43
CA GLY A 84 -12.03 0.91 -12.27
C GLY A 84 -10.96 0.02 -11.64
N THR A 85 -9.85 0.60 -11.16
CA THR A 85 -8.83 -0.13 -10.42
C THR A 85 -8.73 0.35 -8.97
N THR A 86 -8.33 -0.53 -8.08
CA THR A 86 -7.93 -0.20 -6.71
C THR A 86 -6.41 -0.14 -6.58
N VAL A 87 -5.92 0.47 -5.52
CA VAL A 87 -4.51 0.50 -5.15
C VAL A 87 -4.27 -0.54 -4.09
N LEU A 88 -3.33 -1.44 -4.33
CA LEU A 88 -2.89 -2.43 -3.36
C LEU A 88 -1.48 -2.11 -2.91
N ILE A 89 -1.28 -2.08 -1.61
CA ILE A 89 0.04 -2.01 -0.99
C ILE A 89 0.29 -3.30 -0.24
N GLU A 90 1.43 -3.90 -0.50
CA GLU A 90 1.94 -5.06 0.21
C GLU A 90 3.27 -4.74 0.85
N ASP A 91 3.65 -5.57 1.81
CA ASP A 91 4.70 -5.30 2.76
C ASP A 91 5.48 -6.60 3.00
N VAL A 92 6.68 -6.67 2.46
CA VAL A 92 7.55 -7.84 2.55
C VAL A 92 8.90 -7.46 3.17
N ALA A 93 9.60 -8.43 3.74
CA ALA A 93 10.94 -8.22 4.25
C ALA A 93 11.90 -9.30 3.75
N PHE A 94 13.16 -8.91 3.61
CA PHE A 94 14.26 -9.75 3.14
C PHE A 94 15.47 -9.63 4.08
N PRO A 95 16.30 -10.67 4.18
CA PRO A 95 17.63 -10.50 4.74
C PRO A 95 18.35 -9.34 4.02
N ILE A 96 18.98 -8.44 4.78
CA ILE A 96 19.45 -7.16 4.25
C ILE A 96 20.48 -7.33 3.13
N GLU A 97 21.27 -8.40 3.18
CA GLU A 97 22.25 -8.77 2.16
C GLU A 97 21.62 -9.11 0.81
N HIS A 98 20.36 -9.48 0.80
CA HIS A 98 19.60 -9.83 -0.40
C HIS A 98 18.65 -8.73 -0.88
N LEU A 99 18.55 -7.62 -0.15
CA LEU A 99 17.55 -6.57 -0.41
C LEU A 99 17.63 -6.01 -1.84
N ALA A 100 18.84 -5.75 -2.35
CA ALA A 100 19.04 -5.19 -3.69
C ALA A 100 18.60 -6.19 -4.78
N ASP A 101 19.02 -7.44 -4.66
CA ASP A 101 18.67 -8.50 -5.62
C ASP A 101 17.15 -8.77 -5.58
N ALA A 102 16.57 -8.81 -4.39
CA ALA A 102 15.13 -8.99 -4.20
C ALA A 102 14.32 -7.84 -4.82
N ALA A 103 14.76 -6.59 -4.67
CA ALA A 103 14.10 -5.45 -5.30
C ALA A 103 14.11 -5.54 -6.83
N VAL A 104 15.24 -5.93 -7.42
CA VAL A 104 15.37 -6.15 -8.87
C VAL A 104 14.47 -7.29 -9.34
N ASP A 105 14.43 -8.39 -8.60
CA ASP A 105 13.63 -9.56 -8.99
C ASP A 105 12.13 -9.31 -8.80
N LEU A 106 11.70 -8.56 -7.77
CA LEU A 106 10.33 -8.09 -7.64
C LEU A 106 9.92 -7.21 -8.82
N THR A 107 10.77 -6.27 -9.23
CA THR A 107 10.50 -5.40 -10.39
C THR A 107 10.29 -6.21 -11.66
N LYS A 108 11.15 -7.21 -11.92
CA LYS A 108 11.01 -8.12 -13.06
C LYS A 108 9.73 -8.95 -12.97
N LEU A 109 9.38 -9.40 -11.77
CA LEU A 109 8.18 -10.18 -11.51
C LEU A 109 6.92 -9.36 -11.81
N PHE A 110 6.85 -8.11 -11.35
CA PHE A 110 5.73 -7.22 -11.65
C PHE A 110 5.59 -6.97 -13.15
N ALA A 111 6.68 -6.69 -13.86
CA ALA A 111 6.65 -6.50 -15.31
C ALA A 111 6.10 -7.76 -16.03
N ARG A 112 6.56 -8.96 -15.63
CA ARG A 112 6.13 -10.24 -16.20
C ARG A 112 4.63 -10.49 -15.99
N HIS A 113 4.08 -10.09 -14.84
CA HIS A 113 2.66 -10.19 -14.54
C HIS A 113 1.81 -9.02 -15.07
N GLY A 114 2.41 -8.11 -15.85
CA GLY A 114 1.71 -6.98 -16.46
C GLY A 114 1.37 -5.85 -15.47
N TYR A 115 2.28 -5.60 -14.52
CA TYR A 115 2.27 -4.44 -13.61
C TYR A 115 3.56 -3.61 -13.78
N PRO A 116 3.85 -3.09 -15.00
CA PRO A 116 5.10 -2.37 -15.24
C PRO A 116 5.19 -1.04 -14.46
N GLU A 117 4.04 -0.53 -13.98
CA GLU A 117 3.95 0.72 -13.22
C GLU A 117 4.01 0.48 -11.70
N ALA A 118 4.25 -0.76 -11.26
CA ALA A 118 4.45 -1.07 -9.85
C ALA A 118 5.63 -0.28 -9.28
N ILE A 119 5.47 0.23 -8.09
CA ILE A 119 6.53 0.95 -7.39
C ILE A 119 6.99 0.18 -6.16
N LEU A 120 8.27 0.34 -5.84
CA LEU A 120 8.90 -0.18 -4.63
C LEU A 120 9.40 0.99 -3.78
N PHE A 121 9.14 0.93 -2.49
CA PHE A 121 9.74 1.80 -1.48
C PHE A 121 9.74 1.07 -0.15
N GLY A 122 10.48 1.54 0.85
CA GLY A 122 10.49 0.82 2.11
C GLY A 122 11.48 1.38 3.11
N HIS A 123 11.79 0.53 4.08
CA HIS A 123 12.74 0.80 5.15
C HIS A 123 13.99 -0.06 4.93
N ALA A 124 14.88 0.42 4.05
CA ALA A 124 16.03 -0.35 3.58
C ALA A 124 16.92 -0.87 4.71
N LYS A 125 17.05 -0.11 5.81
CA LYS A 125 17.80 -0.51 7.00
C LYS A 125 17.28 -1.82 7.62
N ASP A 126 15.98 -2.06 7.51
CA ASP A 126 15.30 -3.21 8.13
C ASP A 126 14.97 -4.31 7.10
N GLY A 127 15.51 -4.20 5.87
CA GLY A 127 15.24 -5.16 4.80
C GLY A 127 13.79 -5.14 4.31
N ASN A 128 12.99 -4.12 4.71
CA ASN A 128 11.59 -4.04 4.39
C ASN A 128 11.35 -3.31 3.07
N LEU A 129 10.50 -3.89 2.23
CA LEU A 129 10.00 -3.31 1.00
C LEU A 129 8.48 -3.31 0.96
N HIS A 130 7.91 -2.17 0.69
CA HIS A 130 6.52 -2.04 0.27
C HIS A 130 6.47 -2.03 -1.25
N PHE A 131 5.52 -2.74 -1.83
CA PHE A 131 5.21 -2.57 -3.23
C PHE A 131 3.76 -2.12 -3.43
N VAL A 132 3.56 -1.28 -4.42
CA VAL A 132 2.24 -0.76 -4.76
C VAL A 132 1.93 -1.11 -6.20
N ILE A 133 0.80 -1.76 -6.39
CA ILE A 133 0.24 -2.08 -7.70
C ILE A 133 -1.17 -1.51 -7.84
N THR A 134 -1.61 -1.34 -9.08
CA THR A 134 -3.00 -1.01 -9.38
C THR A 134 -3.69 -2.23 -9.98
N GLN A 135 -4.81 -2.65 -9.39
CA GLN A 135 -5.49 -3.90 -9.70
C GLN A 135 -6.99 -3.67 -9.89
N SER A 136 -7.56 -4.27 -10.92
CA SER A 136 -9.01 -4.42 -11.06
C SER A 136 -9.48 -5.73 -10.46
N PHE A 137 -10.63 -5.71 -9.79
CA PHE A 137 -11.35 -6.89 -9.35
C PHE A 137 -12.74 -6.97 -9.98
N ASN A 138 -12.93 -6.27 -11.11
CA ASN A 138 -14.23 -6.17 -11.76
C ASN A 138 -14.58 -7.42 -12.62
N ASP A 139 -13.60 -8.29 -12.88
CA ASP A 139 -13.80 -9.49 -13.66
C ASP A 139 -12.92 -10.67 -13.18
N PRO A 140 -13.32 -11.93 -13.46
CA PRO A 140 -12.58 -13.12 -13.01
C PRO A 140 -11.15 -13.23 -13.55
N ALA A 141 -10.87 -12.75 -14.77
CA ALA A 141 -9.54 -12.83 -15.35
C ALA A 141 -8.56 -11.90 -14.64
N ALA A 142 -9.04 -10.73 -14.17
CA ALA A 142 -8.27 -9.81 -13.35
C ALA A 142 -7.98 -10.41 -11.97
N VAL A 143 -8.92 -11.10 -11.35
CA VAL A 143 -8.71 -11.84 -10.09
C VAL A 143 -7.68 -12.94 -10.27
N GLU A 144 -7.75 -13.71 -11.35
CA GLU A 144 -6.77 -14.77 -11.66
C GLU A 144 -5.36 -14.21 -11.92
N LYS A 145 -5.27 -13.07 -12.61
CA LYS A 145 -3.99 -12.36 -12.79
C LYS A 145 -3.37 -12.01 -11.45
N TYR A 146 -4.15 -11.48 -10.52
CA TYR A 146 -3.72 -11.15 -9.17
C TYR A 146 -3.28 -12.39 -8.38
N ALA A 147 -4.05 -13.49 -8.46
CA ALA A 147 -3.72 -14.75 -7.81
C ALA A 147 -2.32 -15.24 -8.21
N ARG A 148 -2.06 -15.31 -9.53
CA ARG A 148 -0.75 -15.72 -10.04
C ARG A 148 0.40 -14.82 -9.60
N LEU A 149 0.16 -13.51 -9.51
CA LEU A 149 1.16 -12.59 -8.98
C LEU A 149 1.49 -12.93 -7.52
N ILE A 150 0.47 -13.08 -6.67
CA ILE A 150 0.68 -13.36 -5.25
C ILE A 150 1.38 -14.70 -5.04
N ASP A 151 1.01 -15.75 -5.77
CA ASP A 151 1.70 -17.05 -5.70
C ASP A 151 3.20 -16.91 -6.04
N ASP A 152 3.54 -16.19 -7.09
CA ASP A 152 4.94 -15.95 -7.47
C ASP A 152 5.67 -15.03 -6.49
N VAL A 153 4.99 -14.07 -5.86
CA VAL A 153 5.57 -13.25 -4.77
C VAL A 153 5.89 -14.14 -3.57
N VAL A 154 4.98 -15.03 -3.17
CA VAL A 154 5.21 -15.98 -2.07
C VAL A 154 6.42 -16.88 -2.35
N GLU A 155 6.49 -17.43 -3.57
CA GLU A 155 7.63 -18.26 -4.00
C GLU A 155 8.96 -17.48 -3.93
N LEU A 156 8.96 -16.24 -4.43
CA LEU A 156 10.15 -15.38 -4.43
C LEU A 156 10.58 -15.02 -3.01
N VAL A 157 9.65 -14.53 -2.19
CA VAL A 157 9.94 -14.01 -0.85
C VAL A 157 10.34 -15.15 0.08
N VAL A 158 9.50 -16.17 0.20
CA VAL A 158 9.69 -17.22 1.21
C VAL A 158 10.75 -18.23 0.78
N LYS A 159 10.60 -18.79 -0.43
CA LYS A 159 11.44 -19.94 -0.80
C LYS A 159 12.77 -19.54 -1.40
N ARG A 160 12.85 -18.44 -2.14
CA ARG A 160 14.11 -18.03 -2.75
C ARG A 160 14.98 -17.19 -1.83
N TYR A 161 14.37 -16.29 -1.05
CA TYR A 161 15.11 -15.33 -0.23
C TYR A 161 14.98 -15.53 1.28
N ASP A 162 14.25 -16.54 1.74
CA ASP A 162 13.99 -16.78 3.17
C ASP A 162 13.48 -15.53 3.88
N GLY A 163 12.61 -14.81 3.21
CA GLY A 163 12.02 -13.55 3.65
C GLY A 163 10.66 -13.73 4.31
N ALA A 164 10.08 -12.62 4.76
CA ALA A 164 8.76 -12.57 5.38
C ALA A 164 7.72 -11.91 4.47
N LEU A 165 6.53 -12.49 4.41
CA LEU A 165 5.41 -11.99 3.61
C LEU A 165 4.73 -10.77 4.21
N LYS A 166 4.99 -10.48 5.49
CA LYS A 166 4.57 -9.27 6.19
C LYS A 166 5.64 -8.82 7.17
N ALA A 167 6.10 -7.58 7.01
CA ALA A 167 7.09 -6.97 7.87
C ALA A 167 6.44 -6.16 9.01
N GLU A 168 5.68 -5.12 8.69
CA GLU A 168 5.11 -4.20 9.69
C GLU A 168 3.58 -4.01 9.60
N HIS A 169 2.95 -4.31 8.44
CA HIS A 169 1.50 -4.09 8.26
C HIS A 169 0.60 -5.18 8.85
N GLY A 170 1.18 -6.26 9.38
CA GLY A 170 0.46 -7.43 9.85
C GLY A 170 -0.06 -8.31 8.70
N THR A 171 -0.27 -9.60 8.98
CA THR A 171 -0.62 -10.61 7.97
C THR A 171 -1.90 -10.28 7.22
N GLY A 172 -2.94 -9.85 7.93
CA GLY A 172 -4.23 -9.59 7.32
C GLY A 172 -4.87 -10.85 6.73
N ARG A 173 -6.03 -10.67 6.09
CA ARG A 173 -6.72 -11.74 5.37
C ARG A 173 -5.99 -12.12 4.08
N ASN A 174 -5.29 -11.16 3.48
CA ASN A 174 -4.64 -11.33 2.19
C ASN A 174 -3.51 -12.38 2.24
N MET A 175 -2.71 -12.38 3.29
CA MET A 175 -1.59 -13.31 3.46
C MET A 175 -1.94 -14.51 4.35
N ALA A 176 -3.15 -14.60 4.91
CA ALA A 176 -3.58 -15.71 5.75
C ALA A 176 -3.39 -17.11 5.10
N PRO A 177 -3.64 -17.31 3.79
CA PRO A 177 -3.40 -18.60 3.14
C PRO A 177 -1.94 -19.06 3.14
N PHE A 178 -1.01 -18.15 3.28
CA PHE A 178 0.42 -18.40 3.10
C PHE A 178 1.20 -18.48 4.43
N VAL A 179 0.54 -18.28 5.57
CA VAL A 179 1.19 -18.29 6.90
C VAL A 179 1.88 -19.63 7.17
N GLU A 180 1.24 -20.76 6.83
CA GLU A 180 1.86 -22.07 6.98
C GLU A 180 3.07 -22.27 6.05
N THR A 181 3.03 -21.69 4.86
CA THR A 181 4.16 -21.72 3.91
C THR A 181 5.36 -20.97 4.45
N GLU A 182 5.15 -19.80 5.08
CA GLU A 182 6.20 -18.95 5.65
C GLU A 182 6.78 -19.54 6.95
N TRP A 183 5.91 -19.97 7.88
CA TRP A 183 6.32 -20.34 9.24
C TRP A 183 6.51 -21.84 9.44
N GLY A 184 6.09 -22.65 8.48
CA GLY A 184 6.09 -24.10 8.59
C GLY A 184 4.92 -24.66 9.40
N PRO A 185 4.66 -25.99 9.24
CA PRO A 185 3.49 -26.62 9.84
C PRO A 185 3.53 -26.67 11.38
N GLU A 186 4.71 -26.75 11.97
CA GLU A 186 4.85 -26.84 13.44
C GLU A 186 4.50 -25.50 14.10
N ALA A 187 5.07 -24.39 13.63
CA ALA A 187 4.75 -23.06 14.13
C ALA A 187 3.28 -22.69 13.87
N TYR A 188 2.77 -23.01 12.68
CA TYR A 188 1.36 -22.79 12.34
C TYR A 188 0.41 -23.60 13.26
N ALA A 189 0.76 -24.83 13.63
CA ALA A 189 0.00 -25.63 14.60
C ALA A 189 -0.02 -24.97 15.99
N VAL A 190 1.10 -24.37 16.43
CA VAL A 190 1.15 -23.59 17.69
C VAL A 190 0.22 -22.39 17.62
N MET A 191 0.24 -21.62 16.51
CA MET A 191 -0.65 -20.48 16.30
C MET A 191 -2.13 -20.89 16.39
N LYS A 192 -2.52 -21.99 15.73
CA LYS A 192 -3.88 -22.53 15.79
C LYS A 192 -4.30 -22.93 17.21
N ARG A 193 -3.41 -23.58 17.95
CA ARG A 193 -3.68 -23.97 19.35
C ARG A 193 -3.83 -22.76 20.26
N LEU A 194 -2.97 -21.75 20.10
CA LEU A 194 -3.06 -20.50 20.85
C LEU A 194 -4.39 -19.79 20.56
N LYS A 195 -4.76 -19.70 19.30
CA LYS A 195 -6.06 -19.11 18.89
C LYS A 195 -7.23 -19.84 19.52
N ALA A 196 -7.27 -21.15 19.44
CA ALA A 196 -8.35 -21.96 20.02
C ALA A 196 -8.44 -21.84 21.55
N LEU A 197 -7.29 -21.65 22.23
CA LEU A 197 -7.25 -21.45 23.68
C LEU A 197 -7.77 -20.07 24.10
N CYS A 198 -7.39 -19.02 23.36
CA CYS A 198 -7.74 -17.64 23.70
C CYS A 198 -9.10 -17.20 23.14
N ASP A 199 -9.58 -17.87 22.10
CA ASP A 199 -10.81 -17.52 21.39
C ASP A 199 -11.57 -18.80 20.97
N PRO A 200 -12.08 -19.57 21.94
CA PRO A 200 -12.75 -20.84 21.65
C PRO A 200 -14.03 -20.67 20.81
N GLU A 201 -14.69 -19.52 20.90
CA GLU A 201 -15.89 -19.22 20.14
C GLU A 201 -15.59 -18.65 18.74
N GLY A 202 -14.33 -18.31 18.43
CA GLY A 202 -13.91 -17.80 17.13
C GLY A 202 -14.44 -16.42 16.77
N ILE A 203 -14.72 -15.56 17.75
CA ILE A 203 -15.31 -14.24 17.57
C ILE A 203 -14.27 -13.13 17.36
N LEU A 204 -13.01 -13.35 17.78
CA LEU A 204 -11.96 -12.35 17.68
C LEU A 204 -11.30 -12.40 16.29
N ASN A 205 -11.59 -11.40 15.45
CA ASN A 205 -10.97 -11.21 14.15
C ASN A 205 -10.87 -12.50 13.29
N PRO A 206 -12.01 -13.14 12.99
CA PRO A 206 -12.01 -14.46 12.36
C PRO A 206 -11.43 -14.41 10.94
N GLY A 207 -10.57 -15.40 10.63
CA GLY A 207 -10.03 -15.59 9.28
C GLY A 207 -8.95 -14.61 8.84
N VAL A 208 -8.40 -13.78 9.74
CA VAL A 208 -7.44 -12.73 9.39
C VAL A 208 -6.00 -13.23 9.35
N LEU A 209 -5.53 -13.97 10.33
CA LEU A 209 -4.20 -14.56 10.36
C LEU A 209 -4.26 -16.08 10.08
N LEU A 210 -5.26 -16.72 10.65
CA LEU A 210 -5.52 -18.14 10.52
C LEU A 210 -6.80 -18.33 9.72
N ASN A 211 -6.69 -18.92 8.54
CA ASN A 211 -7.82 -19.18 7.67
C ASN A 211 -7.70 -20.58 7.07
N ALA A 212 -8.77 -21.35 7.15
CA ALA A 212 -8.81 -22.68 6.55
C ALA A 212 -9.06 -22.67 5.04
N ASP A 213 -9.52 -21.54 4.50
CA ASP A 213 -9.78 -21.37 3.08
C ASP A 213 -8.51 -20.85 2.37
N PRO A 214 -7.85 -21.67 1.54
CA PRO A 214 -6.63 -21.29 0.84
C PRO A 214 -6.86 -20.20 -0.21
N LEU A 215 -8.11 -19.91 -0.56
CA LEU A 215 -8.49 -18.89 -1.54
C LEU A 215 -9.17 -17.68 -0.91
N CYS A 216 -9.09 -17.51 0.40
CA CYS A 216 -9.78 -16.41 1.09
C CYS A 216 -9.35 -15.01 0.62
N HIS A 217 -8.13 -14.86 0.14
CA HIS A 217 -7.58 -13.62 -0.41
C HIS A 217 -8.15 -13.24 -1.78
N LEU A 218 -8.80 -14.18 -2.47
CA LEU A 218 -9.43 -13.99 -3.79
C LEU A 218 -10.96 -13.87 -3.72
N LYS A 219 -11.54 -14.10 -2.53
CA LYS A 219 -12.99 -14.08 -2.32
C LYS A 219 -13.44 -12.77 -1.71
N ASP A 220 -14.63 -12.34 -2.05
CA ASP A 220 -15.25 -11.12 -1.54
C ASP A 220 -14.35 -9.88 -1.72
N VAL A 221 -13.59 -9.88 -2.81
CA VAL A 221 -12.77 -8.73 -3.21
C VAL A 221 -13.67 -7.60 -3.70
N LYS A 222 -13.35 -6.37 -3.31
CA LYS A 222 -14.17 -5.22 -3.61
C LYS A 222 -14.00 -4.78 -5.06
N PRO A 223 -15.02 -4.81 -5.90
CA PRO A 223 -14.98 -4.20 -7.22
C PRO A 223 -14.94 -2.67 -7.09
N MET A 224 -14.38 -2.02 -8.10
CA MET A 224 -14.32 -0.56 -8.20
C MET A 224 -15.09 -0.14 -9.46
N PRO A 225 -16.43 -0.09 -9.42
CA PRO A 225 -17.21 0.37 -10.55
C PRO A 225 -16.86 1.81 -10.86
N THR A 226 -16.77 2.14 -12.15
CA THR A 226 -16.58 3.51 -12.59
C THR A 226 -17.87 4.29 -12.43
N VAL A 227 -17.75 5.52 -11.99
CA VAL A 227 -18.85 6.45 -11.80
C VAL A 227 -18.54 7.78 -12.52
N GLU A 228 -18.40 8.87 -11.81
CA GLU A 228 -17.97 10.14 -12.39
C GLU A 228 -16.43 10.27 -12.30
N ASP A 229 -15.81 10.92 -13.28
CA ASP A 229 -14.35 11.07 -13.37
C ASP A 229 -13.71 11.61 -12.09
N GLU A 230 -14.36 12.57 -11.43
CA GLU A 230 -13.87 13.16 -10.18
C GLU A 230 -13.97 12.16 -9.00
N VAL A 231 -15.04 11.37 -8.96
CA VAL A 231 -15.24 10.33 -7.95
C VAL A 231 -14.24 9.20 -8.13
N ASP A 232 -13.92 8.86 -9.38
CA ASP A 232 -13.00 7.78 -9.72
C ASP A 232 -11.55 8.06 -9.32
N LYS A 233 -11.18 9.31 -9.09
CA LYS A 233 -9.87 9.68 -8.52
C LYS A 233 -9.70 9.22 -7.07
N CYS A 234 -10.77 8.98 -6.35
CA CYS A 234 -10.73 8.58 -4.94
C CYS A 234 -10.24 7.13 -4.79
N ILE A 235 -9.19 6.94 -4.00
CA ILE A 235 -8.62 5.63 -3.63
C ILE A 235 -9.17 5.08 -2.31
N GLU A 236 -10.13 5.76 -1.71
CA GLU A 236 -10.76 5.39 -0.44
C GLU A 236 -9.81 5.30 0.77
N CYS A 237 -8.71 6.04 0.77
CA CYS A 237 -7.70 6.03 1.84
C CYS A 237 -8.17 6.61 3.19
N GLY A 238 -9.27 7.39 3.21
CA GLY A 238 -9.84 7.94 4.44
C GLY A 238 -9.21 9.22 4.99
N TYR A 239 -8.14 9.76 4.37
CA TYR A 239 -7.47 10.98 4.88
C TYR A 239 -8.35 12.24 4.92
N CYS A 240 -9.44 12.27 4.17
CA CYS A 240 -10.43 13.34 4.21
C CYS A 240 -11.38 13.26 5.41
N GLU A 241 -11.54 12.09 6.03
CA GLU A 241 -12.57 11.88 7.06
C GLU A 241 -12.37 12.74 8.31
N PRO A 242 -11.16 12.79 8.92
CA PRO A 242 -10.95 13.60 10.12
C PRO A 242 -11.12 15.10 9.88
N LYS A 243 -11.01 15.55 8.63
CA LYS A 243 -11.07 16.96 8.26
C LYS A 243 -12.49 17.42 7.85
N CYS A 244 -13.37 16.49 7.54
CA CYS A 244 -14.71 16.80 7.04
C CYS A 244 -15.59 17.38 8.17
N PRO A 245 -16.17 18.59 8.00
CA PRO A 245 -17.09 19.16 8.99
C PRO A 245 -18.36 18.33 9.21
N SER A 246 -18.79 17.58 8.20
CA SER A 246 -20.01 16.74 8.24
C SER A 246 -19.79 15.35 8.87
N ARG A 247 -18.58 15.01 9.28
CA ARG A 247 -18.24 13.65 9.75
C ARG A 247 -19.04 13.14 10.94
N GLU A 248 -19.53 14.06 11.78
CA GLU A 248 -20.35 13.74 12.96
C GLU A 248 -21.84 14.03 12.75
N LEU A 249 -22.19 14.56 11.58
CA LEU A 249 -23.56 14.87 11.21
C LEU A 249 -24.17 13.82 10.29
N THR A 250 -23.50 13.51 9.20
CA THR A 250 -23.94 12.54 8.18
C THR A 250 -22.76 11.71 7.65
N LEU A 251 -22.26 11.99 6.45
CA LEU A 251 -21.25 11.21 5.76
C LEU A 251 -19.99 12.03 5.48
N THR A 252 -18.85 11.36 5.55
CA THR A 252 -17.55 11.89 5.09
C THR A 252 -17.43 11.78 3.57
N PRO A 253 -16.48 12.50 2.92
CA PRO A 253 -16.28 12.40 1.48
C PRO A 253 -16.06 10.96 1.01
N ARG A 254 -15.21 10.18 1.71
CA ARG A 254 -14.99 8.78 1.36
C ARG A 254 -16.27 7.95 1.45
N GLN A 255 -17.06 8.09 2.51
CA GLN A 255 -18.32 7.35 2.68
C GLN A 255 -19.31 7.68 1.56
N ARG A 256 -19.44 8.96 1.17
CA ARG A 256 -20.29 9.38 0.05
C ARG A 256 -19.90 8.70 -1.26
N ILE A 257 -18.59 8.67 -1.54
CA ILE A 257 -18.03 8.01 -2.72
C ILE A 257 -18.29 6.50 -2.70
N VAL A 258 -18.08 5.84 -1.55
CA VAL A 258 -18.33 4.41 -1.41
C VAL A 258 -19.81 4.08 -1.67
N LEU A 259 -20.73 4.87 -1.13
CA LEU A 259 -22.16 4.68 -1.38
C LEU A 259 -22.52 4.93 -2.84
N ARG A 260 -21.96 5.96 -3.47
CA ARG A 260 -22.19 6.24 -4.90
C ARG A 260 -21.74 5.08 -5.78
N ARG A 261 -20.58 4.49 -5.49
CA ARG A 261 -20.09 3.29 -6.19
C ARG A 261 -20.98 2.08 -5.95
N GLU A 262 -21.46 1.88 -4.73
CA GLU A 262 -22.35 0.78 -4.41
C GLU A 262 -23.68 0.89 -5.15
N MET A 263 -24.27 2.08 -5.24
CA MET A 263 -25.47 2.32 -6.03
C MET A 263 -25.24 1.94 -7.49
N THR A 264 -24.16 2.40 -8.12
CA THR A 264 -23.79 2.04 -9.50
C THR A 264 -23.60 0.53 -9.68
N ARG A 265 -22.99 -0.16 -8.70
CA ARG A 265 -22.84 -1.62 -8.74
C ARG A 265 -24.20 -2.33 -8.71
N LEU A 266 -25.08 -1.92 -7.79
CA LEU A 266 -26.43 -2.49 -7.65
C LEU A 266 -27.27 -2.28 -8.92
N GLU A 267 -27.21 -1.09 -9.51
CA GLU A 267 -27.85 -0.78 -10.79
C GLU A 267 -27.34 -1.69 -11.91
N ALA A 268 -26.03 -1.80 -12.07
CA ALA A 268 -25.42 -2.58 -13.13
C ALA A 268 -25.70 -4.10 -13.01
N GLU A 269 -25.70 -4.62 -11.79
CA GLU A 269 -25.97 -6.04 -11.52
C GLU A 269 -27.46 -6.39 -11.49
N GLY A 270 -28.33 -5.38 -11.35
CA GLY A 270 -29.79 -5.59 -11.16
C GLY A 270 -30.12 -6.35 -9.88
N THR A 271 -29.27 -6.22 -8.84
CA THR A 271 -29.39 -6.95 -7.57
C THR A 271 -29.87 -6.04 -6.46
N ASN A 272 -30.52 -6.64 -5.44
CA ASN A 272 -30.93 -5.97 -4.19
C ASN A 272 -31.66 -4.62 -4.40
N ALA A 273 -32.69 -4.62 -5.24
CA ALA A 273 -33.50 -3.43 -5.53
C ALA A 273 -34.01 -2.69 -4.29
N PRO A 274 -34.40 -3.35 -3.16
CA PRO A 274 -34.79 -2.64 -1.95
C PRO A 274 -33.66 -1.79 -1.33
N LEU A 275 -32.41 -2.30 -1.35
CA LEU A 275 -31.26 -1.54 -0.86
C LEU A 275 -30.99 -0.35 -1.78
N LEU A 276 -31.01 -0.55 -3.09
CA LEU A 276 -30.80 0.52 -4.05
C LEU A 276 -31.82 1.65 -3.84
N ALA A 277 -33.09 1.33 -3.75
CA ALA A 277 -34.15 2.32 -3.53
C ALA A 277 -33.97 3.07 -2.19
N ALA A 278 -33.54 2.39 -1.13
CA ALA A 278 -33.23 3.04 0.15
C ALA A 278 -32.04 4.01 0.03
N LEU A 279 -30.97 3.59 -0.65
CA LEU A 279 -29.81 4.45 -0.88
C LEU A 279 -30.18 5.67 -1.72
N GLU A 280 -30.94 5.51 -2.80
CA GLU A 280 -31.42 6.61 -3.65
C GLU A 280 -32.29 7.62 -2.88
N ALA A 281 -33.08 7.15 -1.94
CA ALA A 281 -33.93 8.03 -1.13
C ALA A 281 -33.14 8.86 -0.12
N GLU A 282 -32.08 8.28 0.48
CA GLU A 282 -31.32 8.92 1.55
C GLU A 282 -30.10 9.71 1.03
N PHE A 283 -29.55 9.33 -0.11
CA PHE A 283 -28.32 9.91 -0.66
C PHE A 283 -28.38 11.42 -0.88
N PRO A 284 -29.47 12.01 -1.41
CA PRO A 284 -29.56 13.46 -1.63
C PRO A 284 -29.30 14.25 -0.34
N TYR A 285 -29.95 13.88 0.76
CA TYR A 285 -29.72 14.55 2.04
C TYR A 285 -28.37 14.21 2.63
N ALA A 286 -28.06 12.92 2.81
CA ALA A 286 -26.89 12.49 3.58
C ALA A 286 -25.55 12.76 2.85
N ALA A 287 -25.55 12.76 1.53
CA ALA A 287 -24.34 12.88 0.73
C ALA A 287 -24.19 14.22 0.00
N VAL A 288 -25.29 14.89 -0.37
CA VAL A 288 -25.25 16.13 -1.17
C VAL A 288 -25.57 17.35 -0.29
N ASP A 289 -26.76 17.41 0.31
CA ASP A 289 -27.23 18.60 1.03
C ASP A 289 -26.40 18.92 2.28
N THR A 290 -25.86 17.90 2.93
CA THR A 290 -24.98 18.04 4.11
C THR A 290 -23.50 18.15 3.76
N CYS A 291 -23.15 18.25 2.48
CA CYS A 291 -21.78 18.51 2.06
C CYS A 291 -21.40 19.97 2.32
N ALA A 292 -20.37 20.19 3.13
CA ALA A 292 -19.92 21.55 3.45
C ALA A 292 -19.19 22.25 2.27
N VAL A 293 -18.77 21.50 1.24
CA VAL A 293 -18.08 22.01 0.05
C VAL A 293 -16.96 22.99 0.44
N ASP A 294 -16.10 22.57 1.37
CA ASP A 294 -15.06 23.42 1.94
C ASP A 294 -13.82 23.60 1.04
N GLY A 295 -13.75 22.86 -0.04
CA GLY A 295 -12.65 22.93 -1.01
C GLY A 295 -11.28 22.48 -0.50
N LEU A 296 -11.23 21.71 0.60
CA LEU A 296 -10.00 21.19 1.19
C LEU A 296 -9.47 19.95 0.46
#